data_2e825bb6e5c7747e49c7542a30ec83c4
#
_entry.id   2e825bb6e5c7747e49c7542a30ec83c4
#
_cell.length_a   1.000
_cell.length_b   1.000
_cell.length_c   1.000
_cell.angle_alpha   90.00
_cell.angle_beta   90.00
_cell.angle_gamma   90.00
#
_symmetry.space_group_name_H-M   'P 1'
#
loop_
_entity.id
_entity.type
_entity.pdbx_description
1 polymer ?
#
loop_
_entity_poly.entity_id
_entity_poly.type
_entity_poly.pdbx_seq_one_letter_code
_entity_poly.pdbx_strand_id
1 'polypeptide(L)'
;NVHPAVKMDLEKKTIVNGKIEPRDEVNIKPQISGIITELYKEAGEQVKKDEVIAKVKVIPDMGNLSAAEHRVRQAEVSMNQAQTDYDRMSKLFEQKVVSKENFEKQEVAYRQAQLELSSARDALNIVREGISLSNASLSTTLIRSTIDGLILDVPVKVGNSVILSNSFNDGTTIATVAD
;
A
#
# COMPACT_ATOMS: atom_id res chain seq x y z
N ASN A 1 83.40 -36.12 -6.11
CA ASN A 1 82.34 -35.61 -6.98
C ASN A 1 81.33 -34.84 -6.11
N VAL A 2 81.48 -33.53 -6.18
CA VAL A 2 80.59 -32.60 -5.48
C VAL A 2 79.47 -32.21 -6.44
N HIS A 3 78.23 -32.55 -6.15
CA HIS A 3 77.10 -32.06 -6.89
C HIS A 3 76.64 -30.74 -6.27
N PRO A 4 76.40 -29.66 -7.06
CA PRO A 4 75.94 -28.40 -6.55
C PRO A 4 74.42 -28.52 -6.15
N ALA A 5 74.13 -28.05 -5.00
CA ALA A 5 72.74 -27.95 -4.53
C ALA A 5 71.99 -26.88 -5.34
N VAL A 6 70.93 -27.27 -6.07
CA VAL A 6 70.02 -26.36 -6.75
C VAL A 6 69.07 -25.86 -5.73
N LYS A 7 69.12 -24.54 -5.47
CA LYS A 7 68.04 -23.87 -4.70
C LYS A 7 66.76 -23.86 -5.54
N MET A 8 65.83 -24.73 -5.16
CA MET A 8 64.45 -24.60 -5.64
C MET A 8 63.73 -23.54 -4.80
N ASP A 9 63.36 -22.42 -5.42
CA ASP A 9 62.43 -21.48 -4.85
C ASP A 9 61.03 -22.11 -4.91
N LEU A 10 60.54 -22.56 -3.76
CA LEU A 10 59.16 -22.96 -3.56
C LEU A 10 58.33 -21.72 -3.36
N GLU A 11 57.73 -21.21 -4.43
CA GLU A 11 56.65 -20.24 -4.32
C GLU A 11 55.44 -20.90 -3.62
N LYS A 12 55.23 -20.58 -2.36
CA LYS A 12 54.07 -20.96 -1.62
C LYS A 12 52.91 -20.06 -2.05
N LYS A 13 52.14 -20.43 -3.08
CA LYS A 13 50.87 -19.79 -3.41
C LYS A 13 49.86 -20.17 -2.37
N THR A 14 49.60 -19.29 -1.42
CA THR A 14 48.46 -19.39 -0.49
C THR A 14 47.26 -18.83 -1.23
N ILE A 15 46.35 -19.70 -1.71
CA ILE A 15 45.05 -19.30 -2.23
C ILE A 15 44.16 -19.02 -1.00
N VAL A 16 43.95 -17.74 -0.70
CA VAL A 16 42.97 -17.30 0.27
C VAL A 16 41.63 -17.21 -0.46
N ASN A 17 40.77 -18.20 -0.27
CA ASN A 17 39.37 -18.13 -0.67
C ASN A 17 38.63 -17.25 0.34
N GLY A 18 38.65 -15.93 0.11
CA GLY A 18 37.80 -14.99 0.80
C GLY A 18 36.48 -14.89 0.07
N LYS A 19 35.38 -15.29 0.69
CA LYS A 19 34.02 -14.98 0.23
C LYS A 19 33.74 -13.53 0.62
N ILE A 20 33.68 -12.66 -0.38
CA ILE A 20 33.26 -11.28 -0.16
C ILE A 20 31.73 -11.32 -0.02
N GLU A 21 31.25 -11.22 1.20
CA GLU A 21 29.83 -11.00 1.47
C GLU A 21 29.63 -9.49 1.61
N PRO A 22 28.64 -8.89 0.90
CA PRO A 22 28.29 -7.49 1.13
C PRO A 22 27.89 -7.30 2.59
N ARG A 23 28.28 -6.19 3.17
CA ARG A 23 28.15 -5.94 4.61
C ARG A 23 26.70 -5.78 5.03
N ASP A 24 25.90 -5.10 4.22
CA ASP A 24 24.48 -4.87 4.46
C ASP A 24 23.74 -4.92 3.12
N GLU A 25 22.70 -5.75 3.06
CA GLU A 25 21.80 -5.82 1.92
C GLU A 25 20.46 -5.18 2.30
N VAL A 26 19.99 -4.26 1.51
CA VAL A 26 18.70 -3.60 1.70
C VAL A 26 17.77 -3.90 0.53
N ASN A 27 16.61 -4.43 0.84
CA ASN A 27 15.54 -4.64 -0.13
C ASN A 27 14.73 -3.35 -0.28
N ILE A 28 14.77 -2.77 -1.47
CA ILE A 28 13.96 -1.61 -1.83
C ILE A 28 12.55 -2.08 -2.14
N LYS A 29 11.58 -1.60 -1.38
CA LYS A 29 10.15 -1.96 -1.51
C LYS A 29 9.32 -0.73 -1.83
N PRO A 30 8.21 -0.88 -2.59
CA PRO A 30 7.33 0.25 -2.87
C PRO A 30 6.56 0.66 -1.62
N GLN A 31 6.29 1.95 -1.51
CA GLN A 31 5.40 2.50 -0.47
C GLN A 31 3.94 2.53 -0.91
N ILE A 32 3.67 2.19 -2.15
CA ILE A 32 2.35 2.21 -2.76
C ILE A 32 2.22 1.04 -3.74
N SER A 33 1.02 0.46 -3.83
CA SER A 33 0.75 -0.61 -4.79
C SER A 33 0.44 -0.04 -6.18
N GLY A 34 0.88 -0.71 -7.21
CA GLY A 34 0.64 -0.28 -8.58
C GLY A 34 1.31 -1.18 -9.62
N ILE A 35 1.46 -0.66 -10.83
CA ILE A 35 2.16 -1.32 -11.95
C ILE A 35 3.42 -0.56 -12.29
N ILE A 36 4.53 -1.28 -12.48
CA ILE A 36 5.79 -0.70 -12.93
C ILE A 36 5.64 -0.27 -14.39
N THR A 37 5.85 1.02 -14.64
CA THR A 37 5.81 1.61 -15.99
C THR A 37 7.20 1.77 -16.60
N GLU A 38 8.20 2.05 -15.78
CA GLU A 38 9.58 2.24 -16.21
C GLU A 38 10.55 1.71 -15.14
N LEU A 39 11.64 1.10 -15.59
CA LEU A 39 12.80 0.73 -14.79
C LEU A 39 14.01 1.53 -15.29
N TYR A 40 14.66 2.26 -14.37
CA TYR A 40 15.80 3.13 -14.71
C TYR A 40 17.14 2.50 -14.36
N LYS A 41 17.16 1.42 -13.60
CA LYS A 41 18.36 0.73 -13.11
C LYS A 41 18.24 -0.77 -13.31
N GLU A 42 19.38 -1.38 -13.58
CA GLU A 42 19.53 -2.82 -13.76
C GLU A 42 20.47 -3.42 -12.70
N ALA A 43 20.44 -4.74 -12.57
CA ALA A 43 21.40 -5.45 -11.71
C ALA A 43 22.84 -5.20 -12.17
N GLY A 44 23.73 -4.92 -11.23
CA GLY A 44 25.13 -4.59 -11.48
C GLY A 44 25.44 -3.10 -11.62
N GLU A 45 24.45 -2.22 -11.61
CA GLU A 45 24.64 -0.78 -11.63
C GLU A 45 24.81 -0.20 -10.22
N GLN A 46 25.59 0.87 -10.12
CA GLN A 46 25.68 1.64 -8.89
C GLN A 46 24.50 2.59 -8.77
N VAL A 47 24.02 2.76 -7.55
CA VAL A 47 22.94 3.66 -7.21
C VAL A 47 23.32 4.50 -6.00
N LYS A 48 22.91 5.77 -6.00
CA LYS A 48 23.04 6.68 -4.86
C LYS A 48 21.73 6.76 -4.08
N LYS A 49 21.83 7.12 -2.82
CA LYS A 49 20.68 7.44 -2.01
C LYS A 49 19.78 8.47 -2.71
N ASP A 50 18.48 8.25 -2.67
CA ASP A 50 17.45 9.07 -3.33
C ASP A 50 17.48 9.03 -4.88
N GLU A 51 18.34 8.22 -5.49
CA GLU A 51 18.33 8.01 -6.93
C GLU A 51 17.13 7.14 -7.34
N VAL A 52 16.47 7.51 -8.43
CA VAL A 52 15.27 6.82 -8.94
C VAL A 52 15.62 5.47 -9.53
N ILE A 53 14.99 4.41 -9.06
CA ILE A 53 15.15 3.03 -9.55
C ILE A 53 14.02 2.66 -10.51
N ALA A 54 12.80 2.99 -10.17
CA ALA A 54 11.60 2.60 -10.91
C ALA A 54 10.50 3.65 -10.80
N LYS A 55 9.57 3.59 -11.75
CA LYS A 55 8.36 4.39 -11.77
C LYS A 55 7.15 3.48 -11.70
N VAL A 56 6.25 3.75 -10.78
CA VAL A 56 5.03 2.97 -10.53
C VAL A 56 3.82 3.83 -10.79
N LYS A 57 2.88 3.30 -11.58
CA LYS A 57 1.54 3.88 -11.75
C LYS A 57 0.60 3.27 -10.73
N VAL A 58 -0.03 4.12 -9.92
CA VAL A 58 -1.02 3.70 -8.93
C VAL A 58 -2.27 3.18 -9.61
N ILE A 59 -2.78 2.03 -9.15
CA ILE A 59 -4.06 1.47 -9.61
C ILE A 59 -5.12 1.83 -8.57
N PRO A 60 -6.21 2.52 -8.98
CA PRO A 60 -7.33 2.78 -8.07
C PRO A 60 -7.98 1.49 -7.59
N ASP A 61 -8.33 1.42 -6.31
CA ASP A 61 -9.06 0.30 -5.75
C ASP A 61 -10.58 0.46 -6.00
N MET A 62 -11.03 -0.05 -7.13
CA MET A 62 -12.45 -0.01 -7.51
C MET A 62 -13.33 -0.90 -6.64
N GLY A 63 -12.76 -1.91 -5.98
CA GLY A 63 -13.47 -2.74 -5.02
C GLY A 63 -13.88 -1.95 -3.79
N ASN A 64 -12.99 -1.14 -3.26
CA ASN A 64 -13.28 -0.24 -2.13
C ASN A 64 -14.33 0.82 -2.52
N LEU A 65 -14.28 1.36 -3.73
CA LEU A 65 -15.30 2.29 -4.22
C LEU A 65 -16.68 1.63 -4.22
N SER A 66 -16.80 0.46 -4.81
CA SER A 66 -18.06 -0.29 -4.87
C SER A 66 -18.61 -0.61 -3.48
N ALA A 67 -17.77 -1.06 -2.56
CA ALA A 67 -18.15 -1.34 -1.17
C ALA A 67 -18.65 -0.07 -0.46
N ALA A 68 -17.98 1.06 -0.62
CA ALA A 68 -18.39 2.34 -0.04
C ALA A 68 -19.72 2.83 -0.60
N GLU A 69 -19.96 2.69 -1.91
CA GLU A 69 -21.24 3.02 -2.54
C GLU A 69 -22.37 2.13 -2.05
N HIS A 70 -22.13 0.84 -1.89
CA HIS A 70 -23.12 -0.09 -1.30
C HIS A 70 -23.48 0.27 0.11
N ARG A 71 -22.51 0.63 0.92
CA ARG A 71 -22.75 1.07 2.31
C ARG A 71 -23.62 2.31 2.37
N VAL A 72 -23.40 3.29 1.49
CA VAL A 72 -24.25 4.49 1.40
C VAL A 72 -25.67 4.11 1.02
N ARG A 73 -25.88 3.29 0.01
CA ARG A 73 -27.22 2.84 -0.39
C ARG A 73 -27.94 2.11 0.74
N GLN A 74 -27.26 1.24 1.46
CA GLN A 74 -27.82 0.54 2.62
C GLN A 74 -28.21 1.52 3.74
N ALA A 75 -27.35 2.50 4.02
CA ALA A 75 -27.62 3.53 5.01
C ALA A 75 -28.79 4.43 4.61
N GLU A 76 -28.95 4.75 3.32
CA GLU A 76 -30.10 5.50 2.79
C GLU A 76 -31.42 4.76 2.98
N VAL A 77 -31.44 3.46 2.68
CA VAL A 77 -32.62 2.61 2.92
C VAL A 77 -32.98 2.58 4.40
N SER A 78 -32.00 2.38 5.27
CA SER A 78 -32.21 2.38 6.73
C SER A 78 -32.69 3.74 7.24
N MET A 79 -32.15 4.83 6.70
CA MET A 79 -32.56 6.19 7.05
C MET A 79 -34.02 6.47 6.63
N ASN A 80 -34.41 6.09 5.42
CA ASN A 80 -35.75 6.27 4.92
C ASN A 80 -36.76 5.48 5.78
N GLN A 81 -36.42 4.26 6.17
CA GLN A 81 -37.27 3.46 7.07
C GLN A 81 -37.38 4.10 8.44
N ALA A 82 -36.27 4.53 9.02
CA ALA A 82 -36.24 5.19 10.32
C ALA A 82 -37.03 6.52 10.31
N GLN A 83 -36.95 7.27 9.22
CA GLN A 83 -37.74 8.50 9.06
C GLN A 83 -39.24 8.22 8.98
N THR A 84 -39.67 7.22 8.24
CA THR A 84 -41.06 6.82 8.11
C THR A 84 -41.63 6.38 9.49
N ASP A 85 -40.83 5.58 10.19
CA ASP A 85 -41.20 5.12 11.54
C ASP A 85 -41.29 6.27 12.57
N TYR A 86 -40.31 7.20 12.46
CA TYR A 86 -40.32 8.41 13.32
C TYR A 86 -41.53 9.30 13.04
N ASP A 87 -41.86 9.57 11.79
CA ASP A 87 -43.00 10.40 11.40
C ASP A 87 -44.34 9.78 11.89
N ARG A 88 -44.47 8.46 11.75
CA ARG A 88 -45.62 7.72 12.25
C ARG A 88 -45.73 7.81 13.77
N MET A 89 -44.60 7.56 14.46
CA MET A 89 -44.56 7.59 15.93
C MET A 89 -44.81 9.00 16.47
N SER A 90 -44.32 10.03 15.78
CA SER A 90 -44.55 11.43 16.10
C SER A 90 -46.06 11.78 16.08
N LYS A 91 -46.77 11.34 15.02
CA LYS A 91 -48.22 11.53 14.91
C LYS A 91 -48.97 10.79 16.01
N LEU A 92 -48.62 9.55 16.31
CA LEU A 92 -49.22 8.75 17.37
C LEU A 92 -48.93 9.34 18.75
N PHE A 93 -47.79 9.93 18.96
CA PHE A 93 -47.46 10.63 20.21
C PHE A 93 -48.30 11.92 20.40
N GLU A 94 -48.48 12.71 19.34
CA GLU A 94 -49.39 13.87 19.37
C GLU A 94 -50.82 13.49 19.71
N GLN A 95 -51.26 12.33 19.21
CA GLN A 95 -52.58 11.76 19.53
C GLN A 95 -52.64 11.07 20.89
N LYS A 96 -51.54 11.05 21.63
CA LYS A 96 -51.42 10.39 22.96
C LYS A 96 -51.69 8.88 22.93
N VAL A 97 -51.45 8.23 21.78
CA VAL A 97 -51.64 6.78 21.56
C VAL A 97 -50.44 5.96 22.03
N VAL A 98 -49.24 6.54 21.99
CA VAL A 98 -48.01 5.89 22.39
C VAL A 98 -47.37 6.60 23.59
N SER A 99 -46.55 5.87 24.34
CA SER A 99 -45.79 6.42 25.46
C SER A 99 -44.63 7.30 25.00
N LYS A 100 -44.23 8.23 25.85
CA LYS A 100 -43.03 9.04 25.64
C LYS A 100 -41.76 8.18 25.46
N GLU A 101 -41.65 7.10 26.22
CA GLU A 101 -40.53 6.15 26.12
C GLU A 101 -40.44 5.51 24.72
N ASN A 102 -41.57 5.05 24.17
CA ASN A 102 -41.59 4.49 22.82
C ASN A 102 -41.27 5.51 21.74
N PHE A 103 -41.76 6.73 21.90
CA PHE A 103 -41.39 7.84 21.00
C PHE A 103 -39.91 8.18 21.05
N GLU A 104 -39.30 8.26 22.23
CA GLU A 104 -37.88 8.55 22.42
C GLU A 104 -36.99 7.44 21.82
N LYS A 105 -37.37 6.17 21.93
CA LYS A 105 -36.68 5.06 21.30
C LYS A 105 -36.63 5.21 19.77
N GLN A 106 -37.75 5.62 19.18
CA GLN A 106 -37.82 5.84 17.74
C GLN A 106 -37.03 7.06 17.30
N GLU A 107 -37.00 8.10 18.11
CA GLU A 107 -36.18 9.29 17.89
C GLU A 107 -34.68 8.96 17.89
N VAL A 108 -34.22 8.13 18.84
CA VAL A 108 -32.83 7.65 18.90
C VAL A 108 -32.48 6.81 17.67
N ALA A 109 -33.36 5.89 17.25
CA ALA A 109 -33.17 5.09 16.05
C ALA A 109 -33.05 5.95 14.79
N TYR A 110 -33.83 6.99 14.66
CA TYR A 110 -33.77 7.97 13.58
C TYR A 110 -32.43 8.71 13.56
N ARG A 111 -31.96 9.20 14.70
CA ARG A 111 -30.68 9.88 14.84
C ARG A 111 -29.50 8.95 14.50
N GLN A 112 -29.57 7.70 14.96
CA GLN A 112 -28.53 6.70 14.62
C GLN A 112 -28.45 6.43 13.11
N ALA A 113 -29.60 6.33 12.45
CA ALA A 113 -29.67 6.17 11.01
C ALA A 113 -29.09 7.39 10.26
N GLN A 114 -29.35 8.61 10.74
CA GLN A 114 -28.75 9.83 10.19
C GLN A 114 -27.22 9.83 10.32
N LEU A 115 -26.70 9.48 11.49
CA LEU A 115 -25.24 9.41 11.73
C LEU A 115 -24.58 8.35 10.87
N GLU A 116 -25.20 7.18 10.72
CA GLU A 116 -24.66 6.12 9.85
C GLU A 116 -24.62 6.56 8.38
N LEU A 117 -25.66 7.22 7.89
CA LEU A 117 -25.68 7.75 6.53
C LEU A 117 -24.60 8.81 6.32
N SER A 118 -24.44 9.73 7.26
CA SER A 118 -23.38 10.74 7.21
C SER A 118 -21.98 10.10 7.19
N SER A 119 -21.75 9.14 8.07
CA SER A 119 -20.48 8.38 8.12
C SER A 119 -20.20 7.61 6.82
N ALA A 120 -21.21 6.98 6.26
CA ALA A 120 -21.08 6.25 4.99
C ALA A 120 -20.77 7.18 3.81
N ARG A 121 -21.38 8.35 3.76
CA ARG A 121 -21.08 9.38 2.73
C ARG A 121 -19.68 9.94 2.88
N ASP A 122 -19.23 10.20 4.09
CA ASP A 122 -17.85 10.67 4.34
C ASP A 122 -16.83 9.63 3.90
N ALA A 123 -17.05 8.36 4.22
CA ALA A 123 -16.19 7.26 3.79
C ALA A 123 -16.15 7.14 2.26
N LEU A 124 -17.28 7.29 1.57
CA LEU A 124 -17.35 7.28 0.11
C LEU A 124 -16.57 8.45 -0.50
N ASN A 125 -16.67 9.65 0.06
CA ASN A 125 -15.94 10.82 -0.41
C ASN A 125 -14.43 10.63 -0.29
N ILE A 126 -13.93 10.05 0.80
CA ILE A 126 -12.52 9.73 1.00
C ILE A 126 -12.02 8.77 -0.10
N VAL A 127 -12.78 7.74 -0.42
CA VAL A 127 -12.43 6.78 -1.47
C VAL A 127 -12.46 7.45 -2.85
N ARG A 128 -13.45 8.28 -3.16
CA ARG A 128 -13.55 9.02 -4.42
C ARG A 128 -12.40 10.00 -4.61
N GLU A 129 -12.02 10.74 -3.59
CA GLU A 129 -10.87 11.64 -3.62
C GLU A 129 -9.58 10.89 -3.87
N GLY A 130 -9.37 9.74 -3.22
CA GLY A 130 -8.22 8.88 -3.43
C GLY A 130 -8.13 8.38 -4.88
N ILE A 131 -9.23 7.99 -5.50
CA ILE A 131 -9.29 7.57 -6.91
C ILE A 131 -9.03 8.75 -7.85
N SER A 132 -9.59 9.92 -7.58
CA SER A 132 -9.37 11.13 -8.36
C SER A 132 -7.89 11.53 -8.38
N LEU A 133 -7.22 11.49 -7.23
CA LEU A 133 -5.78 11.73 -7.13
C LEU A 133 -4.96 10.68 -7.89
N SER A 134 -5.39 9.41 -7.86
CA SER A 134 -4.75 8.32 -8.60
C SER A 134 -4.90 8.45 -10.12
N ASN A 135 -6.01 8.99 -10.59
CA ASN A 135 -6.27 9.21 -12.02
C ASN A 135 -5.65 10.50 -12.56
N ALA A 136 -5.25 11.42 -11.69
CA ALA A 136 -4.52 12.59 -12.10
C ALA A 136 -3.13 12.20 -12.66
N SER A 137 -2.58 13.01 -13.57
CA SER A 137 -1.23 12.78 -14.14
C SER A 137 -0.11 12.74 -13.10
N LEU A 138 -0.40 13.12 -11.86
CA LEU A 138 0.47 13.03 -10.68
C LEU A 138 0.44 11.66 -9.99
N SER A 139 -0.30 10.71 -10.50
CA SER A 139 -0.47 9.36 -9.90
C SER A 139 0.73 8.42 -10.12
N THR A 140 1.80 8.91 -10.68
CA THR A 140 3.04 8.17 -10.80
C THR A 140 3.92 8.42 -9.58
N THR A 141 4.30 7.35 -8.90
CA THR A 141 5.24 7.40 -7.78
C THR A 141 6.59 6.89 -8.22
N LEU A 142 7.64 7.61 -7.88
CA LEU A 142 9.02 7.22 -8.13
C LEU A 142 9.54 6.41 -6.94
N ILE A 143 10.06 5.22 -7.22
CA ILE A 143 10.74 4.40 -6.21
C ILE A 143 12.21 4.77 -6.24
N ARG A 144 12.73 5.16 -5.08
CA ARG A 144 14.10 5.64 -4.89
C ARG A 144 14.90 4.70 -4.00
N SER A 145 16.20 4.65 -4.21
CA SER A 145 17.09 3.93 -3.31
C SER A 145 17.14 4.63 -1.93
N THR A 146 17.18 3.83 -0.89
CA THR A 146 17.31 4.32 0.49
C THR A 146 18.76 4.41 0.94
N ILE A 147 19.68 3.81 0.20
CA ILE A 147 21.13 3.79 0.48
C ILE A 147 21.95 3.98 -0.80
N ASP A 148 23.20 4.36 -0.62
CA ASP A 148 24.23 4.26 -1.68
C ASP A 148 24.66 2.80 -1.80
N GLY A 149 24.99 2.33 -2.99
CA GLY A 149 25.52 1.00 -3.15
C GLY A 149 25.39 0.42 -4.55
N LEU A 150 25.60 -0.90 -4.64
CA LEU A 150 25.50 -1.67 -5.87
C LEU A 150 24.18 -2.45 -5.90
N ILE A 151 23.45 -2.36 -6.99
CA ILE A 151 22.25 -3.15 -7.22
C ILE A 151 22.65 -4.60 -7.51
N LEU A 152 22.29 -5.50 -6.61
CA LEU A 152 22.57 -6.93 -6.74
C LEU A 152 21.56 -7.63 -7.64
N ASP A 153 20.29 -7.29 -7.50
CA ASP A 153 19.19 -7.91 -8.24
C ASP A 153 18.01 -6.94 -8.40
N VAL A 154 17.32 -7.09 -9.54
CA VAL A 154 16.05 -6.40 -9.84
C VAL A 154 15.06 -7.46 -10.29
N PRO A 155 14.32 -8.10 -9.35
CA PRO A 155 13.45 -9.25 -9.65
C PRO A 155 12.19 -8.89 -10.42
N VAL A 156 11.91 -7.61 -10.62
CA VAL A 156 10.69 -7.10 -11.27
C VAL A 156 10.98 -6.60 -12.69
N LYS A 157 9.93 -6.56 -13.51
CA LYS A 157 9.96 -6.08 -14.89
C LYS A 157 8.90 -5.03 -15.13
N VAL A 158 9.06 -4.22 -16.16
CA VAL A 158 8.02 -3.30 -16.63
C VAL A 158 6.74 -4.08 -16.92
N GLY A 159 5.62 -3.58 -16.43
CA GLY A 159 4.31 -4.23 -16.51
C GLY A 159 3.97 -5.14 -15.34
N ASN A 160 4.93 -5.43 -14.43
CA ASN A 160 4.64 -6.19 -13.22
C ASN A 160 3.84 -5.36 -12.22
N SER A 161 2.88 -6.02 -11.58
CA SER A 161 2.18 -5.48 -10.43
C SER A 161 3.05 -5.58 -9.18
N VAL A 162 3.12 -4.51 -8.40
CA VAL A 162 3.85 -4.46 -7.13
C VAL A 162 2.90 -4.11 -6.00
N ILE A 163 3.16 -4.70 -4.83
CA ILE A 163 2.33 -4.56 -3.63
C ILE A 163 3.18 -3.93 -2.53
N LEU A 164 2.62 -2.95 -1.84
CA LEU A 164 3.27 -2.34 -0.67
C LEU A 164 3.41 -3.34 0.48
N SER A 165 4.44 -3.15 1.28
CA SER A 165 4.64 -3.91 2.52
C SER A 165 3.66 -3.45 3.61
N ASN A 166 3.03 -4.41 4.30
CA ASN A 166 2.16 -4.17 5.44
C ASN A 166 2.30 -5.30 6.47
N SER A 167 1.52 -5.24 7.56
CA SER A 167 1.56 -6.23 8.65
C SER A 167 1.21 -7.67 8.22
N PHE A 168 0.60 -7.85 7.07
CA PHE A 168 0.16 -9.16 6.55
C PHE A 168 0.93 -9.61 5.30
N ASN A 169 1.69 -8.71 4.68
CA ASN A 169 2.42 -8.97 3.45
C ASN A 169 3.75 -8.22 3.45
N ASP A 170 4.83 -8.94 3.23
CA ASP A 170 6.19 -8.36 3.16
C ASP A 170 6.40 -7.41 1.98
N GLY A 171 5.45 -7.38 1.04
CA GLY A 171 5.52 -6.55 -0.14
C GLY A 171 6.43 -7.11 -1.23
N THR A 172 6.39 -6.46 -2.39
CA THR A 172 7.21 -6.82 -3.54
C THR A 172 8.58 -6.17 -3.44
N THR A 173 9.66 -6.93 -3.55
CA THR A 173 11.02 -6.38 -3.65
C THR A 173 11.26 -5.85 -5.07
N ILE A 174 11.58 -4.57 -5.19
CA ILE A 174 11.89 -3.92 -6.47
C ILE A 174 13.35 -4.13 -6.85
N ALA A 175 14.25 -3.92 -5.90
CA ALA A 175 15.68 -4.10 -6.07
C ALA A 175 16.34 -4.45 -4.74
N THR A 176 17.45 -5.19 -4.79
CA THR A 176 18.32 -5.44 -3.63
C THR A 176 19.60 -4.64 -3.85
N VAL A 177 19.92 -3.77 -2.90
CA VAL A 177 21.09 -2.90 -2.92
C VAL A 177 22.03 -3.29 -1.79
N ALA A 178 23.31 -3.44 -2.10
CA ALA A 178 24.39 -3.68 -1.13
C ALA A 178 25.29 -2.46 -1.02
N ASP A 179 25.63 -2.10 0.22
CA ASP A 179 26.60 -1.05 0.53
C ASP A 179 28.04 -1.57 0.34
#